data_49a4b9d1ac9fb1831e9c1b060bfe8b5c
#
_entry.id   49a4b9d1ac9fb1831e9c1b060bfe8b5c
#
_cell.length_a   1.000
_cell.length_b   1.000
_cell.length_c   1.000
_cell.angle_alpha   90.00
_cell.angle_beta   90.00
_cell.angle_gamma   90.00
#
_symmetry.space_group_name_H-M   'P 1'
#
loop_
_entity.id
_entity.type
_entity.pdbx_description
1 polymer ?
#
loop_
_entity_poly.entity_id
_entity_poly.type
_entity_poly.pdbx_seq_one_letter_code
_entity_poly.pdbx_strand_id
1 'polypeptide(L)'
;MKAKYKPSDITTIPGTNIVVVSSINSDYIQFIDIVRKKVCNKIQITGSQYVGVVASSTNLCVGCKGLIHLLDRQSHSARKIKTKSEGRTPWYITICSSGNICYSDNVSLCCIKPDGEEVFTYNSPDLRGTWDVTTDNYGNVYIVGRRSNNIHRLRPDGTFIDIILKEEDNIEYPITCCFNRNYRKLYVVNHYGEVISVFNVV
;
A
#
# COMPACT_ATOMS: atom_id res chain seq x y z
N MET A 1 5.36 -17.09 21.84
CA MET A 1 4.07 -16.38 22.09
C MET A 1 3.33 -16.32 20.75
N LYS A 2 2.18 -16.98 20.60
CA LYS A 2 1.41 -16.87 19.35
C LYS A 2 0.80 -15.48 19.30
N ALA A 3 1.01 -14.76 18.21
CA ALA A 3 0.40 -13.46 18.01
C ALA A 3 -1.12 -13.60 18.07
N LYS A 4 -1.76 -12.83 18.92
CA LYS A 4 -3.24 -12.84 19.13
C LYS A 4 -3.97 -12.34 17.87
N TYR A 5 -3.30 -11.61 17.02
CA TYR A 5 -3.82 -11.00 15.78
C TYR A 5 -2.93 -11.35 14.61
N LYS A 6 -3.52 -11.54 13.43
CA LYS A 6 -2.77 -11.78 12.19
C LYS A 6 -2.31 -10.43 11.64
N PRO A 7 -0.99 -10.22 11.41
CA PRO A 7 -0.52 -9.02 10.72
C PRO A 7 -1.09 -8.99 9.30
N SER A 8 -1.43 -7.80 8.84
CA SER A 8 -1.97 -7.55 7.51
C SER A 8 -0.94 -6.86 6.63
N ASP A 9 -0.39 -5.77 7.13
CA ASP A 9 0.56 -4.96 6.37
C ASP A 9 1.59 -4.34 7.31
N ILE A 10 2.73 -3.93 6.74
CA ILE A 10 3.86 -3.37 7.47
C ILE A 10 4.50 -2.23 6.68
N THR A 11 4.83 -1.15 7.36
CA THR A 11 5.58 -0.04 6.78
C THR A 11 6.70 0.41 7.71
N THR A 12 7.73 1.03 7.15
CA THR A 12 8.81 1.66 7.92
C THR A 12 8.52 3.13 8.13
N ILE A 13 8.86 3.67 9.29
CA ILE A 13 8.88 5.13 9.50
C ILE A 13 10.22 5.67 9.01
N PRO A 14 10.24 6.50 7.94
CA PRO A 14 11.47 7.04 7.38
C PRO A 14 12.37 7.70 8.43
N GLY A 15 13.68 7.41 8.37
CA GLY A 15 14.68 7.97 9.28
C GLY A 15 14.69 7.40 10.69
N THR A 16 13.97 6.30 10.95
CA THR A 16 13.90 5.65 12.28
C THR A 16 14.09 4.13 12.18
N ASN A 17 14.25 3.48 13.34
CA ASN A 17 14.23 2.03 13.48
C ASN A 17 12.81 1.50 13.83
N ILE A 18 11.77 2.26 13.53
CA ILE A 18 10.39 1.90 13.86
C ILE A 18 9.68 1.38 12.61
N VAL A 19 9.04 0.24 12.74
CA VAL A 19 8.06 -0.26 11.79
C VAL A 19 6.66 -0.14 12.40
N VAL A 20 5.68 0.09 11.54
CA VAL A 20 4.25 0.10 11.91
C VAL A 20 3.60 -1.10 11.30
N VAL A 21 2.84 -1.84 12.10
CA VAL A 21 2.13 -3.05 11.69
C VAL A 21 0.64 -2.87 11.90
N SER A 22 -0.13 -3.09 10.86
CA SER A 22 -1.57 -3.29 10.94
C SER A 22 -1.89 -4.77 11.14
N SER A 23 -3.04 -5.09 11.72
CA SER A 23 -3.45 -6.47 11.94
C SER A 23 -4.94 -6.62 11.71
N ILE A 24 -5.34 -7.70 11.04
CA ILE A 24 -6.75 -8.03 10.83
C ILE A 24 -7.41 -8.32 12.20
N ASN A 25 -8.62 -7.80 12.39
CA ASN A 25 -9.39 -7.95 13.63
C ASN A 25 -8.72 -7.35 14.88
N SER A 26 -7.90 -6.32 14.69
CA SER A 26 -7.32 -5.54 15.78
C SER A 26 -7.81 -4.09 15.72
N ASP A 27 -8.15 -3.51 16.85
CA ASP A 27 -8.45 -2.07 16.94
C ASP A 27 -7.19 -1.21 17.12
N TYR A 28 -6.02 -1.82 16.96
CA TYR A 28 -4.74 -1.16 17.18
C TYR A 28 -3.79 -1.38 16.02
N ILE A 29 -3.08 -0.32 15.63
CA ILE A 29 -1.81 -0.41 14.91
C ILE A 29 -0.66 -0.40 15.93
N GLN A 30 0.38 -1.16 15.65
CA GLN A 30 1.51 -1.35 16.55
C GLN A 30 2.78 -0.75 15.95
N PHE A 31 3.52 -0.03 16.79
CA PHE A 31 4.84 0.49 16.47
C PHE A 31 5.88 -0.41 17.11
N ILE A 32 6.77 -0.95 16.32
CA ILE A 32 7.78 -1.91 16.77
C ILE A 32 9.17 -1.33 16.51
N ASP A 33 9.96 -1.20 17.57
CA ASP A 33 11.38 -0.91 17.46
C ASP A 33 12.11 -2.19 17.06
N ILE A 34 12.62 -2.24 15.81
CA ILE A 34 13.26 -3.43 15.25
C ILE A 34 14.64 -3.72 15.84
N VAL A 35 15.32 -2.70 16.40
CA VAL A 35 16.61 -2.86 17.08
C VAL A 35 16.39 -3.44 18.49
N ARG A 36 15.44 -2.88 19.24
CA ARG A 36 15.08 -3.35 20.58
C ARG A 36 14.16 -4.57 20.57
N LYS A 37 13.63 -4.96 19.38
CA LYS A 37 12.70 -6.09 19.15
C LYS A 37 11.48 -6.06 20.07
N LYS A 38 10.89 -4.86 20.25
CA LYS A 38 9.73 -4.70 21.14
C LYS A 38 8.72 -3.70 20.59
N VAL A 39 7.46 -3.88 20.96
CA VAL A 39 6.40 -2.90 20.73
C VAL A 39 6.69 -1.69 21.60
N CYS A 40 6.87 -0.51 20.98
CA CYS A 40 7.15 0.75 21.67
C CYS A 40 5.91 1.65 21.78
N ASN A 41 4.93 1.47 20.90
CA ASN A 41 3.68 2.23 20.94
C ASN A 41 2.53 1.45 20.28
N LYS A 42 1.29 1.84 20.62
CA LYS A 42 0.05 1.36 19.98
C LYS A 42 -0.91 2.53 19.84
N ILE A 43 -1.51 2.67 18.68
CA ILE A 43 -2.57 3.66 18.46
C ILE A 43 -3.87 2.92 18.21
N GLN A 44 -4.90 3.26 18.98
CA GLN A 44 -6.25 2.76 18.74
C GLN A 44 -6.88 3.55 17.60
N ILE A 45 -7.40 2.84 16.61
CA ILE A 45 -8.11 3.42 15.48
C ILE A 45 -9.49 2.77 15.46
N THR A 46 -10.54 3.57 15.56
CA THR A 46 -11.91 3.07 15.53
C THR A 46 -12.34 2.73 14.10
N GLY A 47 -12.74 1.51 13.87
CA GLY A 47 -13.17 0.98 12.56
C GLY A 47 -12.65 -0.45 12.38
N SER A 48 -13.50 -1.43 12.20
CA SER A 48 -13.11 -2.83 12.07
C SER A 48 -12.41 -3.11 10.75
N GLN A 49 -11.36 -3.90 10.79
CA GLN A 49 -10.58 -4.41 9.66
C GLN A 49 -9.61 -3.39 9.05
N TYR A 50 -8.43 -3.27 9.65
CA TYR A 50 -7.30 -2.54 9.07
C TYR A 50 -6.54 -3.44 8.14
N VAL A 51 -6.15 -2.89 6.97
CA VAL A 51 -5.46 -3.68 5.97
C VAL A 51 -4.20 -2.97 5.52
N GLY A 52 -4.27 -1.89 4.77
CA GLY A 52 -3.11 -1.17 4.30
C GLY A 52 -2.57 -0.18 5.34
N VAL A 53 -1.26 -0.08 5.46
CA VAL A 53 -0.59 0.94 6.27
C VAL A 53 0.63 1.48 5.55
N VAL A 54 0.75 2.80 5.45
CA VAL A 54 1.93 3.45 4.88
C VAL A 54 2.33 4.66 5.71
N ALA A 55 3.63 4.87 5.88
CA ALA A 55 4.18 6.02 6.57
C ALA A 55 5.05 6.86 5.63
N SER A 56 4.93 8.17 5.75
CA SER A 56 5.90 9.15 5.25
C SER A 56 6.65 9.78 6.43
N SER A 57 7.50 10.77 6.14
CA SER A 57 8.17 11.55 7.19
C SER A 57 7.19 12.28 8.11
N THR A 58 6.04 12.70 7.59
CA THR A 58 5.05 13.52 8.30
C THR A 58 3.76 12.79 8.62
N ASN A 59 3.33 11.87 7.78
CA ASN A 59 2.01 11.24 7.86
C ASN A 59 2.08 9.72 8.00
N LEU A 60 1.03 9.17 8.60
CA LEU A 60 0.73 7.76 8.61
C LEU A 60 -0.70 7.57 8.10
N CYS A 61 -0.85 6.81 7.01
CA CYS A 61 -2.14 6.45 6.45
C CYS A 61 -2.49 5.02 6.85
N VAL A 62 -3.73 4.82 7.29
CA VAL A 62 -4.25 3.49 7.64
C VAL A 62 -5.59 3.28 6.96
N GLY A 63 -5.67 2.26 6.11
CA GLY A 63 -6.90 1.86 5.45
C GLY A 63 -7.84 1.11 6.37
N CYS A 64 -9.12 1.42 6.33
CA CYS A 64 -10.18 0.66 6.93
C CYS A 64 -11.44 0.74 6.05
N LYS A 65 -12.47 -0.05 6.35
CA LYS A 65 -13.65 -0.16 5.50
C LYS A 65 -14.26 1.22 5.17
N GLY A 66 -14.15 1.62 3.90
CA GLY A 66 -14.69 2.88 3.37
C GLY A 66 -13.97 4.15 3.81
N LEU A 67 -12.84 4.03 4.50
CA LEU A 67 -12.11 5.17 5.08
C LEU A 67 -10.60 5.00 4.98
N ILE A 68 -9.89 6.11 4.95
CA ILE A 68 -8.46 6.20 5.25
C ILE A 68 -8.30 7.13 6.46
N HIS A 69 -7.66 6.62 7.50
CA HIS A 69 -7.21 7.46 8.61
C HIS A 69 -5.86 8.06 8.25
N LEU A 70 -5.80 9.38 8.17
CA LEU A 70 -4.58 10.15 8.00
C LEU A 70 -4.19 10.72 9.35
N LEU A 71 -3.09 10.24 9.90
CA LEU A 71 -2.53 10.69 11.16
C LEU A 71 -1.31 11.56 10.86
N ASP A 72 -1.33 12.79 11.32
CA ASP A 72 -0.17 13.67 11.32
C ASP A 72 0.75 13.28 12.49
N ARG A 73 1.99 12.97 12.18
CA ARG A 73 2.97 12.46 13.16
C ARG A 73 3.56 13.55 14.04
N GLN A 74 3.47 14.81 13.64
CA GLN A 74 3.99 15.96 14.38
C GLN A 74 2.94 16.54 15.31
N SER A 75 1.75 16.85 14.76
CA SER A 75 0.64 17.45 15.51
C SER A 75 -0.19 16.41 16.29
N HIS A 76 0.00 15.12 16.03
CA HIS A 76 -0.80 14.02 16.59
C HIS A 76 -2.30 14.15 16.22
N SER A 77 -2.63 14.96 15.23
CA SER A 77 -4.00 15.07 14.73
C SER A 77 -4.35 13.88 13.85
N ALA A 78 -5.61 13.50 13.87
CA ALA A 78 -6.13 12.43 13.03
C ALA A 78 -7.32 12.93 12.21
N ARG A 79 -7.30 12.66 10.91
CA ARG A 79 -8.40 12.96 10.00
C ARG A 79 -8.88 11.70 9.33
N LYS A 80 -10.19 11.62 9.09
CA LYS A 80 -10.82 10.52 8.35
C LYS A 80 -11.15 11.01 6.94
N ILE A 81 -10.64 10.31 5.95
CA ILE A 81 -10.94 10.57 4.54
C ILE A 81 -11.86 9.45 4.07
N LYS A 82 -13.05 9.81 3.57
CA LYS A 82 -13.95 8.84 2.95
C LYS A 82 -13.38 8.38 1.62
N THR A 83 -13.31 7.06 1.41
CA THR A 83 -12.96 6.51 0.10
C THR A 83 -14.16 6.54 -0.82
N LYS A 84 -13.94 6.71 -2.12
CA LYS A 84 -15.01 6.67 -3.13
C LYS A 84 -15.53 5.26 -3.43
N SER A 85 -14.88 4.26 -2.88
CA SER A 85 -15.13 2.85 -3.14
C SER A 85 -16.37 2.28 -2.43
N GLU A 86 -17.43 3.04 -2.24
CA GLU A 86 -18.75 2.60 -1.72
C GLU A 86 -18.67 1.55 -0.61
N GLY A 87 -17.87 1.81 0.45
CA GLY A 87 -17.69 0.91 1.58
C GLY A 87 -16.72 -0.26 1.35
N ARG A 88 -16.04 -0.30 0.18
CA ARG A 88 -14.90 -1.22 -0.03
C ARG A 88 -13.71 -0.78 0.82
N THR A 89 -12.87 -1.74 1.15
CA THR A 89 -11.70 -1.49 1.98
C THR A 89 -10.50 -1.13 1.12
N PRO A 90 -9.75 -0.06 1.41
CA PRO A 90 -8.42 0.15 0.84
C PRO A 90 -7.49 -0.96 1.36
N TRP A 91 -7.21 -1.95 0.49
CA TRP A 91 -6.41 -3.11 0.88
C TRP A 91 -4.92 -2.75 1.02
N TYR A 92 -4.42 -1.99 0.08
CA TYR A 92 -3.06 -1.50 0.07
C TYR A 92 -3.04 -0.01 -0.22
N ILE A 93 -2.10 0.68 0.39
CA ILE A 93 -2.01 2.15 0.33
C ILE A 93 -0.55 2.52 0.15
N THR A 94 -0.29 3.50 -0.72
CA THR A 94 1.01 4.16 -0.83
C THR A 94 0.85 5.68 -0.82
N ILE A 95 1.90 6.39 -0.41
CA ILE A 95 1.98 7.85 -0.51
C ILE A 95 2.94 8.16 -1.65
N CYS A 96 2.42 8.83 -2.67
CA CYS A 96 3.20 9.26 -3.83
C CYS A 96 4.17 10.40 -3.45
N SER A 97 5.18 10.64 -4.28
CA SER A 97 6.14 11.75 -4.09
C SER A 97 5.46 13.13 -4.04
N SER A 98 4.30 13.29 -4.70
CA SER A 98 3.45 14.49 -4.63
C SER A 98 2.72 14.67 -3.29
N GLY A 99 2.76 13.67 -2.39
CA GLY A 99 1.97 13.63 -1.17
C GLY A 99 0.56 13.07 -1.37
N ASN A 100 0.14 12.76 -2.59
CA ASN A 100 -1.12 12.10 -2.86
C ASN A 100 -1.15 10.67 -2.32
N ILE A 101 -2.33 10.17 -2.03
CA ILE A 101 -2.55 8.84 -1.46
C ILE A 101 -3.16 7.96 -2.54
N CYS A 102 -2.42 6.95 -2.99
CA CYS A 102 -2.92 5.93 -3.90
C CYS A 102 -3.31 4.68 -3.11
N TYR A 103 -4.45 4.08 -3.44
CA TYR A 103 -4.92 2.85 -2.80
C TYR A 103 -5.65 1.94 -3.77
N SER A 104 -5.56 0.65 -3.51
CA SER A 104 -6.33 -0.38 -4.22
C SER A 104 -7.51 -0.87 -3.38
N ASP A 105 -8.61 -1.23 -4.03
CA ASP A 105 -9.84 -1.73 -3.38
C ASP A 105 -10.33 -3.08 -3.92
N ASN A 106 -9.43 -3.85 -4.56
CA ASN A 106 -9.67 -5.13 -5.24
C ASN A 106 -10.38 -4.99 -6.61
N VAL A 107 -10.81 -3.81 -6.98
CA VAL A 107 -11.47 -3.52 -8.27
C VAL A 107 -10.72 -2.45 -9.05
N SER A 108 -10.35 -1.38 -8.38
CA SER A 108 -9.73 -0.20 -8.96
C SER A 108 -8.49 0.26 -8.19
N LEU A 109 -7.67 1.06 -8.85
CA LEU A 109 -6.67 1.91 -8.23
C LEU A 109 -7.24 3.32 -8.15
N CYS A 110 -7.30 3.88 -6.95
CA CYS A 110 -7.72 5.25 -6.71
C CYS A 110 -6.57 6.08 -6.20
N CYS A 111 -6.47 7.32 -6.64
CA CYS A 111 -5.54 8.31 -6.13
C CYS A 111 -6.30 9.55 -5.67
N ILE A 112 -6.04 9.99 -4.45
CA ILE A 112 -6.69 11.13 -3.82
C ILE A 112 -5.65 12.07 -3.22
N LYS A 113 -5.99 13.35 -3.11
CA LYS A 113 -5.24 14.31 -2.30
C LYS A 113 -5.43 14.04 -0.81
N PRO A 114 -4.57 14.57 0.08
CA PRO A 114 -4.74 14.44 1.52
C PRO A 114 -6.03 15.02 2.07
N ASP A 115 -6.70 15.94 1.35
CA ASP A 115 -8.02 16.49 1.71
C ASP A 115 -9.19 15.59 1.27
N GLY A 116 -8.93 14.55 0.46
CA GLY A 116 -9.91 13.60 -0.06
C GLY A 116 -10.40 13.91 -1.47
N GLU A 117 -9.92 15.00 -2.10
CA GLU A 117 -10.22 15.27 -3.51
C GLU A 117 -9.60 14.20 -4.41
N GLU A 118 -10.37 13.71 -5.38
CA GLU A 118 -9.88 12.72 -6.34
C GLU A 118 -8.89 13.34 -7.33
N VAL A 119 -7.78 12.64 -7.53
CA VAL A 119 -6.82 12.93 -8.59
C VAL A 119 -7.15 12.09 -9.82
N PHE A 120 -7.29 10.76 -9.63
CA PHE A 120 -7.73 9.84 -10.67
C PHE A 120 -8.28 8.55 -10.07
N THR A 121 -9.06 7.84 -10.89
CA THR A 121 -9.43 6.44 -10.67
C THR A 121 -9.10 5.65 -11.92
N TYR A 122 -8.31 4.58 -11.78
CA TYR A 122 -7.90 3.72 -12.88
C TYR A 122 -8.58 2.36 -12.82
N ASN A 123 -9.19 1.99 -13.95
CA ASN A 123 -9.75 0.67 -14.22
C ASN A 123 -9.31 0.22 -15.61
N SER A 124 -9.08 -1.08 -15.77
CA SER A 124 -8.77 -1.67 -17.07
C SER A 124 -9.36 -3.08 -17.14
N PRO A 125 -9.88 -3.53 -18.27
CA PRO A 125 -10.33 -4.91 -18.46
C PRO A 125 -9.16 -5.92 -18.30
N ASP A 126 -7.93 -5.46 -18.57
CA ASP A 126 -6.72 -6.27 -18.44
C ASP A 126 -6.15 -6.27 -17.02
N LEU A 127 -6.72 -5.49 -16.10
CA LEU A 127 -6.31 -5.43 -14.69
C LEU A 127 -7.42 -5.97 -13.79
N ARG A 128 -7.24 -7.17 -13.26
CA ARG A 128 -8.25 -7.83 -12.43
C ARG A 128 -7.71 -8.17 -11.05
N GLY A 129 -8.54 -7.90 -10.03
CA GLY A 129 -8.16 -8.12 -8.65
C GLY A 129 -7.00 -7.23 -8.25
N THR A 130 -7.20 -5.91 -8.32
CA THR A 130 -6.19 -4.93 -7.91
C THR A 130 -5.75 -5.20 -6.47
N TRP A 131 -4.44 -5.35 -6.28
CA TRP A 131 -3.90 -5.72 -4.98
C TRP A 131 -2.95 -4.64 -4.48
N ASP A 132 -1.66 -4.84 -4.49
CA ASP A 132 -0.70 -3.88 -3.97
C ASP A 132 -0.38 -2.75 -4.96
N VAL A 133 0.01 -1.61 -4.44
CA VAL A 133 0.38 -0.40 -5.18
C VAL A 133 1.68 0.19 -4.64
N THR A 134 2.61 0.50 -5.54
CA THR A 134 3.89 1.16 -5.21
C THR A 134 4.21 2.27 -6.22
N THR A 135 5.21 3.09 -5.93
CA THR A 135 5.65 4.16 -6.83
C THR A 135 7.17 4.13 -7.02
N ASP A 136 7.63 4.61 -8.18
CA ASP A 136 9.03 4.86 -8.43
C ASP A 136 9.45 6.30 -8.04
N ASN A 137 10.72 6.63 -8.29
CA ASN A 137 11.27 7.96 -8.01
C ASN A 137 10.81 9.06 -8.98
N TYR A 138 10.17 8.70 -10.10
CA TYR A 138 9.56 9.62 -11.06
C TYR A 138 8.08 9.88 -10.73
N GLY A 139 7.55 9.17 -9.74
CA GLY A 139 6.16 9.24 -9.32
C GLY A 139 5.22 8.36 -10.16
N ASN A 140 5.75 7.51 -11.07
CA ASN A 140 4.91 6.54 -11.75
C ASN A 140 4.34 5.55 -10.73
N VAL A 141 3.11 5.13 -10.98
CA VAL A 141 2.35 4.25 -10.10
C VAL A 141 2.31 2.85 -10.69
N TYR A 142 2.63 1.86 -9.88
CA TYR A 142 2.63 0.45 -10.25
C TYR A 142 1.55 -0.27 -9.47
N ILE A 143 0.63 -0.91 -10.17
CA ILE A 143 -0.49 -1.63 -9.58
C ILE A 143 -0.45 -3.12 -9.93
N VAL A 144 -0.53 -3.96 -8.91
CA VAL A 144 -0.54 -5.41 -9.04
C VAL A 144 -1.95 -5.88 -9.38
N GLY A 145 -2.09 -6.58 -10.52
CA GLY A 145 -3.28 -7.31 -10.94
C GLY A 145 -3.17 -8.79 -10.54
N ARG A 146 -3.58 -9.12 -9.32
CA ARG A 146 -3.43 -10.47 -8.76
C ARG A 146 -4.13 -11.54 -9.59
N ARG A 147 -5.34 -11.26 -10.12
CA ARG A 147 -6.12 -12.22 -10.91
C ARG A 147 -5.84 -12.15 -12.41
N SER A 148 -5.15 -11.12 -12.84
CA SER A 148 -4.71 -10.94 -14.24
C SER A 148 -3.24 -11.28 -14.45
N ASN A 149 -2.53 -11.71 -13.40
CA ASN A 149 -1.12 -12.12 -13.44
C ASN A 149 -0.23 -11.05 -14.09
N ASN A 150 -0.43 -9.78 -13.73
CA ASN A 150 0.32 -8.69 -14.33
C ASN A 150 0.57 -7.52 -13.39
N ILE A 151 1.44 -6.60 -13.82
CA ILE A 151 1.68 -5.32 -13.16
C ILE A 151 1.58 -4.22 -14.18
N HIS A 152 0.63 -3.30 -13.99
CA HIS A 152 0.46 -2.11 -14.83
C HIS A 152 1.27 -0.96 -14.28
N ARG A 153 1.82 -0.14 -15.19
CA ARG A 153 2.49 1.12 -14.88
C ARG A 153 1.68 2.29 -15.41
N LEU A 154 1.51 3.31 -14.56
CA LEU A 154 0.78 4.53 -14.89
C LEU A 154 1.65 5.75 -14.60
N ARG A 155 1.38 6.85 -15.29
CA ARG A 155 1.90 8.17 -14.95
C ARG A 155 1.34 8.66 -13.62
N PRO A 156 1.94 9.71 -13.01
CA PRO A 156 1.42 10.30 -11.77
C PRO A 156 -0.03 10.83 -11.87
N ASP A 157 -0.51 11.12 -13.08
CA ASP A 157 -1.86 11.59 -13.36
C ASP A 157 -2.87 10.45 -13.62
N GLY A 158 -2.43 9.18 -13.53
CA GLY A 158 -3.24 8.00 -13.77
C GLY A 158 -3.28 7.53 -15.22
N THR A 159 -2.59 8.20 -16.15
CA THR A 159 -2.50 7.77 -17.56
C THR A 159 -1.73 6.45 -17.65
N PHE A 160 -2.32 5.44 -18.27
CA PHE A 160 -1.69 4.15 -18.53
C PHE A 160 -0.45 4.31 -19.42
N ILE A 161 0.62 3.65 -19.04
CA ILE A 161 1.85 3.58 -19.84
C ILE A 161 1.96 2.22 -20.51
N ASP A 162 2.09 1.15 -19.70
CA ASP A 162 2.28 -0.21 -20.18
C ASP A 162 1.99 -1.26 -19.09
N ILE A 163 2.07 -2.52 -19.49
CA ILE A 163 2.15 -3.68 -18.61
C ILE A 163 3.61 -4.09 -18.54
N ILE A 164 4.25 -3.83 -17.40
CA ILE A 164 5.70 -4.06 -17.24
C ILE A 164 6.07 -5.51 -17.00
N LEU A 165 5.16 -6.29 -16.40
CA LEU A 165 5.32 -7.71 -16.11
C LEU A 165 3.98 -8.42 -16.31
N LYS A 166 4.03 -9.65 -16.81
CA LYS A 166 2.85 -10.47 -17.10
C LYS A 166 3.17 -11.96 -16.96
N GLU A 167 2.23 -12.83 -17.30
CA GLU A 167 2.36 -14.28 -17.09
C GLU A 167 3.57 -14.86 -17.81
N GLU A 168 3.95 -14.35 -18.99
CA GLU A 168 5.14 -14.77 -19.74
C GLU A 168 6.47 -14.45 -19.02
N ASP A 169 6.44 -13.53 -18.04
CA ASP A 169 7.56 -13.19 -17.16
C ASP A 169 7.57 -14.03 -15.88
N ASN A 170 6.83 -15.14 -15.85
CA ASN A 170 6.57 -15.99 -14.68
C ASN A 170 5.90 -15.24 -13.52
N ILE A 171 4.97 -14.35 -13.84
CA ILE A 171 4.10 -13.70 -12.86
C ILE A 171 2.81 -14.51 -12.74
N GLU A 172 2.60 -15.10 -11.57
CA GLU A 172 1.40 -15.88 -11.25
C GLU A 172 0.89 -15.51 -9.86
N TYR A 173 -0.36 -15.07 -9.78
CA TYR A 173 -0.99 -14.61 -8.54
C TYR A 173 -0.10 -13.68 -7.71
N PRO A 174 0.42 -12.59 -8.27
CA PRO A 174 1.27 -11.65 -7.55
C PRO A 174 0.50 -10.99 -6.40
N ILE A 175 1.15 -10.80 -5.26
CA ILE A 175 0.53 -10.25 -4.04
C ILE A 175 1.02 -8.85 -3.77
N THR A 176 2.32 -8.61 -3.86
CA THR A 176 2.90 -7.31 -3.54
C THR A 176 4.13 -7.04 -4.41
N CYS A 177 4.44 -5.79 -4.60
CA CYS A 177 5.68 -5.39 -5.24
C CYS A 177 6.29 -4.16 -4.55
N CYS A 178 7.60 -4.07 -4.57
CA CYS A 178 8.30 -2.89 -4.07
C CYS A 178 9.63 -2.69 -4.79
N PHE A 179 10.05 -1.44 -4.88
CA PHE A 179 11.38 -1.11 -5.36
C PHE A 179 12.42 -1.20 -4.24
N ASN A 180 13.66 -1.49 -4.62
CA ASN A 180 14.77 -1.25 -3.72
C ASN A 180 15.05 0.26 -3.60
N ARG A 181 15.88 0.65 -2.63
CA ARG A 181 16.13 2.06 -2.30
C ARG A 181 16.62 2.93 -3.46
N ASN A 182 17.32 2.36 -4.44
CA ASN A 182 17.83 3.07 -5.61
C ASN A 182 17.00 2.88 -6.88
N TYR A 183 15.83 2.25 -6.76
CA TYR A 183 14.86 1.99 -7.84
C TYR A 183 15.39 1.17 -9.02
N ARG A 184 16.50 0.44 -8.83
CA ARG A 184 17.10 -0.41 -9.87
C ARG A 184 16.58 -1.83 -9.89
N LYS A 185 15.85 -2.22 -8.85
CA LYS A 185 15.25 -3.55 -8.73
C LYS A 185 13.81 -3.45 -8.26
N LEU A 186 12.94 -4.21 -8.91
CA LEU A 186 11.58 -4.45 -8.49
C LEU A 186 11.49 -5.87 -7.90
N TYR A 187 11.07 -5.96 -6.66
CA TYR A 187 10.76 -7.22 -6.00
C TYR A 187 9.27 -7.48 -6.12
N VAL A 188 8.90 -8.68 -6.52
CA VAL A 188 7.50 -9.10 -6.64
C VAL A 188 7.31 -10.37 -5.82
N VAL A 189 6.41 -10.33 -4.86
CA VAL A 189 5.97 -11.53 -4.14
C VAL A 189 4.90 -12.21 -4.99
N ASN A 190 5.18 -13.42 -5.38
CA ASN A 190 4.54 -14.16 -6.46
C ASN A 190 4.03 -15.52 -5.96
N HIS A 191 3.28 -16.27 -6.79
CA HIS A 191 2.81 -17.62 -6.48
C HIS A 191 2.13 -17.70 -5.09
N TYR A 192 1.09 -16.86 -4.87
CA TYR A 192 0.37 -16.80 -3.58
C TYR A 192 1.24 -16.46 -2.36
N GLY A 193 2.43 -15.88 -2.57
CA GLY A 193 3.34 -15.51 -1.48
C GLY A 193 4.49 -16.49 -1.24
N GLU A 194 4.64 -17.51 -2.08
CA GLU A 194 5.67 -18.55 -1.91
C GLU A 194 7.00 -18.18 -2.55
N VAL A 195 6.99 -17.28 -3.55
CA VAL A 195 8.19 -16.90 -4.32
C VAL A 195 8.40 -15.41 -4.32
N ILE A 196 9.64 -14.96 -4.18
CA ILE A 196 10.05 -13.58 -4.42
C ILE A 196 10.85 -13.55 -5.73
N SER A 197 10.25 -12.93 -6.75
CA SER A 197 10.92 -12.67 -8.03
C SER A 197 11.59 -11.29 -8.01
N VAL A 198 12.76 -11.17 -8.62
CA VAL A 198 13.54 -9.92 -8.65
C VAL A 198 13.83 -9.55 -10.09
N PHE A 199 13.34 -8.38 -10.48
CA PHE A 199 13.51 -7.83 -11.83
C PHE A 199 14.44 -6.62 -11.82
N ASN A 200 15.32 -6.51 -12.79
CA ASN A 200 16.11 -5.31 -13.00
C ASN A 200 15.25 -4.25 -13.71
N VAL A 201 15.27 -3.05 -13.17
CA VAL A 201 14.58 -1.90 -13.75
C VAL A 201 15.62 -1.09 -14.52
N VAL A 202 15.39 -0.93 -15.81
CA VAL A 202 16.25 -0.20 -16.75
C VAL A 202 15.78 1.25 -16.88
#